data_6f1b65d0c57be05ba99efde29ab69394
#
_entry.id   6f1b65d0c57be05ba99efde29ab69394
#
_cell.length_a   1.000
_cell.length_b   1.000
_cell.length_c   1.000
_cell.angle_alpha   90.00
_cell.angle_beta   90.00
_cell.angle_gamma   90.00
#
_symmetry.space_group_name_H-M   'P 1'
#
loop_
_entity.id
_entity.type
_entity.pdbx_description
1 polymer ?
#
loop_
_entity_poly.entity_id
_entity_poly.type
_entity_poly.pdbx_seq_one_letter_code
_entity_poly.pdbx_strand_id
1 'polypeptide(L)'
;MLHSAFEINQDFLASVCNRIRAMRAQHTRNPTFFKLFINDCRISDRQFADLIDTAYWASQAIEEGHQIKFSLVFKEREQASNIFCFDTLTSLNATDLVKLGSALESSFSDICICADADGRLHIWGLQMRSAAHLTTDLWIQVLGPGNILIICYGRCIAALINNQAIFVDPSGFFEAITPKIFASGTDTIKDRFKFHRFYTLLYIAQAMRAHERGGTLLVVPAGEAWKKSIVHPIAYAGGTSFLEPEFTSQPELALQSAQDLLTFFQEGTLREENFIKARTQVMDQCNRIGRLTAIDGALVMSYNRKVHCFGAKIQTAETSPGSTGVRIMRPAEGDCGRKGIFAELGGNRHYSAAQFAYDNPDAIAIVASQAGNVSFFTRQSSTGELLVIQKAELALMYEGISGIIWNLFQFLNKT
;
A
#
# COMPACT_ATOMS: atom_id res chain seq x y z
N MET A 1 -6.23 -38.36 3.95
CA MET A 1 -5.92 -37.67 2.69
C MET A 1 -4.52 -37.12 2.84
N LEU A 2 -3.56 -37.59 2.04
CA LEU A 2 -2.19 -37.10 2.04
C LEU A 2 -2.23 -35.66 1.52
N HIS A 3 -1.99 -34.68 2.40
CA HIS A 3 -1.68 -33.32 1.98
C HIS A 3 -0.40 -33.41 1.15
N SER A 4 -0.48 -33.16 -0.14
CA SER A 4 0.70 -32.80 -0.92
C SER A 4 1.29 -31.58 -0.21
N ALA A 5 2.45 -31.76 0.43
CA ALA A 5 3.13 -30.67 1.08
C ALA A 5 3.35 -29.58 0.02
N PHE A 6 2.76 -28.40 0.21
CA PHE A 6 3.13 -27.24 -0.58
C PHE A 6 4.56 -26.92 -0.18
N GLU A 7 5.50 -27.18 -1.05
CA GLU A 7 6.89 -26.80 -0.87
C GLU A 7 7.07 -25.41 -1.48
N ILE A 8 7.41 -24.45 -0.64
CA ILE A 8 7.76 -23.12 -1.14
C ILE A 8 9.01 -23.26 -1.99
N ASN A 9 8.95 -22.77 -3.22
CA ASN A 9 10.05 -22.87 -4.17
C ASN A 9 11.33 -22.26 -3.58
N GLN A 10 12.37 -23.08 -3.42
CA GLN A 10 13.65 -22.69 -2.84
C GLN A 10 14.37 -21.60 -3.66
N ASP A 11 14.21 -21.60 -4.99
CA ASP A 11 14.74 -20.57 -5.87
C ASP A 11 14.08 -19.20 -5.60
N PHE A 12 12.79 -19.21 -5.31
CA PHE A 12 12.08 -18.01 -4.91
C PHE A 12 12.61 -17.45 -3.59
N LEU A 13 12.77 -18.28 -2.56
CA LEU A 13 13.29 -17.87 -1.27
C LEU A 13 14.72 -17.31 -1.40
N ALA A 14 15.59 -18.00 -2.13
CA ALA A 14 16.95 -17.54 -2.39
C ALA A 14 16.97 -16.19 -3.13
N SER A 15 16.09 -16.02 -4.11
CA SER A 15 15.96 -14.75 -4.85
C SER A 15 15.47 -13.61 -3.97
N VAL A 16 14.53 -13.85 -3.05
CA VAL A 16 14.08 -12.85 -2.07
C VAL A 16 15.22 -12.46 -1.13
N CYS A 17 15.95 -13.44 -0.59
CA CYS A 17 17.11 -13.18 0.26
C CYS A 17 18.18 -12.36 -0.46
N ASN A 18 18.45 -12.65 -1.74
CA ASN A 18 19.37 -11.86 -2.56
C ASN A 18 18.89 -10.41 -2.73
N ARG A 19 17.60 -10.18 -2.91
CA ARG A 19 17.02 -8.83 -2.96
C ARG A 19 17.18 -8.08 -1.65
N ILE A 20 16.90 -8.73 -0.52
CA ILE A 20 17.10 -8.14 0.81
C ILE A 20 18.56 -7.71 0.98
N ARG A 21 19.53 -8.59 0.63
CA ARG A 21 20.98 -8.29 0.68
C ARG A 21 21.36 -7.13 -0.25
N ALA A 22 20.83 -7.11 -1.48
CA ALA A 22 21.10 -6.04 -2.43
C ALA A 22 20.57 -4.69 -1.94
N MET A 23 19.34 -4.65 -1.40
CA MET A 23 18.76 -3.46 -0.80
C MET A 23 19.60 -2.99 0.39
N ARG A 24 20.02 -3.89 1.26
CA ARG A 24 20.92 -3.59 2.37
C ARG A 24 22.23 -2.98 1.90
N ALA A 25 22.91 -3.60 0.93
CA ALA A 25 24.16 -3.10 0.38
C ALA A 25 24.02 -1.71 -0.28
N GLN A 26 22.88 -1.44 -0.91
CA GLN A 26 22.57 -0.14 -1.46
C GLN A 26 22.36 0.90 -0.35
N HIS A 27 21.75 0.50 0.75
CA HIS A 27 21.49 1.35 1.91
C HIS A 27 22.77 1.72 2.65
N THR A 28 23.69 0.78 2.84
CA THR A 28 24.98 1.05 3.51
C THR A 28 25.90 1.99 2.73
N ARG A 29 25.72 2.15 1.41
CA ARG A 29 26.50 3.08 0.57
C ARG A 29 26.14 4.55 0.75
N ASN A 30 25.01 4.87 1.39
CA ASN A 30 24.59 6.25 1.65
C ASN A 30 24.40 6.50 3.15
N PRO A 31 25.52 6.68 3.91
CA PRO A 31 25.51 6.68 5.36
C PRO A 31 24.71 7.83 6.00
N THR A 32 24.55 8.95 5.30
CA THR A 32 23.79 10.09 5.83
C THR A 32 22.30 9.80 5.91
N PHE A 33 21.77 9.08 4.92
CA PHE A 33 20.37 8.71 4.84
C PHE A 33 19.99 7.58 5.81
N PHE A 34 20.95 6.72 6.14
CA PHE A 34 20.70 5.43 6.80
C PHE A 34 21.19 5.34 8.24
N LYS A 35 21.97 6.30 8.76
CA LYS A 35 22.31 6.33 10.19
C LYS A 35 21.09 6.36 11.11
N LEU A 36 19.95 6.74 10.60
CA LEU A 36 18.69 6.94 11.33
C LEU A 36 17.75 5.72 11.26
N PHE A 37 18.02 4.76 10.36
CA PHE A 37 17.13 3.64 10.08
C PHE A 37 17.76 2.28 10.33
N ILE A 38 18.83 2.22 11.09
CA ILE A 38 19.63 1.00 11.26
C ILE A 38 19.02 0.10 12.34
N ASN A 39 18.01 -0.66 11.95
CA ASN A 39 17.94 -2.03 12.38
C ASN A 39 18.43 -2.88 11.20
N ASP A 40 19.60 -3.48 11.38
CA ASP A 40 20.25 -4.28 10.37
C ASP A 40 19.54 -5.65 10.31
N CYS A 41 18.59 -5.79 9.39
CA CYS A 41 17.89 -7.07 9.20
C CYS A 41 18.90 -8.15 8.76
N ARG A 42 19.48 -8.86 9.73
CA ARG A 42 20.44 -9.94 9.53
C ARG A 42 19.75 -11.30 9.62
N ILE A 43 18.82 -11.55 8.72
CA ILE A 43 18.22 -12.88 8.61
C ILE A 43 19.04 -13.75 7.65
N SER A 44 19.36 -14.99 8.04
CA SER A 44 19.96 -15.97 7.15
C SER A 44 18.90 -16.59 6.22
N ASP A 45 19.36 -17.20 5.11
CA ASP A 45 18.45 -17.85 4.15
C ASP A 45 17.61 -18.95 4.80
N ARG A 46 18.21 -19.71 5.73
CA ARG A 46 17.51 -20.75 6.49
C ARG A 46 16.44 -20.15 7.42
N GLN A 47 16.80 -19.12 8.19
CA GLN A 47 15.85 -18.45 9.07
C GLN A 47 14.71 -17.83 8.29
N PHE A 48 15.00 -17.24 7.14
CA PHE A 48 13.97 -16.68 6.27
C PHE A 48 13.04 -17.76 5.74
N ALA A 49 13.58 -18.91 5.32
CA ALA A 49 12.78 -20.06 4.88
C ALA A 49 11.87 -20.58 6.01
N ASP A 50 12.44 -20.78 7.21
CA ASP A 50 11.71 -21.25 8.39
C ASP A 50 10.58 -20.24 8.77
N LEU A 51 10.84 -18.94 8.68
CA LEU A 51 9.86 -17.87 8.96
C LEU A 51 8.69 -17.89 7.97
N ILE A 52 8.98 -17.99 6.67
CA ILE A 52 7.97 -18.01 5.62
C ILE A 52 7.16 -19.31 5.67
N ASP A 53 7.82 -20.45 5.87
CA ASP A 53 7.13 -21.75 5.99
C ASP A 53 6.16 -21.77 7.18
N THR A 54 6.62 -21.32 8.34
CA THR A 54 5.78 -21.23 9.55
C THR A 54 4.59 -20.28 9.33
N ALA A 55 4.83 -19.12 8.73
CA ALA A 55 3.77 -18.15 8.41
C ALA A 55 2.76 -18.72 7.40
N TYR A 56 3.24 -19.46 6.40
CA TYR A 56 2.39 -20.12 5.42
C TYR A 56 1.45 -21.15 6.06
N TRP A 57 2.00 -22.03 6.88
CA TRP A 57 1.17 -23.05 7.57
C TRP A 57 0.20 -22.44 8.57
N ALA A 58 0.62 -21.40 9.31
CA ALA A 58 -0.29 -20.65 10.17
C ALA A 58 -1.42 -19.98 9.37
N SER A 59 -1.15 -19.51 8.14
CA SER A 59 -2.15 -18.87 7.29
C SER A 59 -3.28 -19.81 6.84
N GLN A 60 -3.03 -21.14 6.82
CA GLN A 60 -4.02 -22.14 6.43
C GLN A 60 -5.05 -22.44 7.54
N ALA A 61 -4.80 -21.97 8.75
CA ALA A 61 -5.70 -22.20 9.86
C ALA A 61 -6.97 -21.36 9.76
N ILE A 62 -8.04 -21.92 10.28
CA ILE A 62 -9.32 -21.21 10.49
C ILE A 62 -9.61 -21.32 11.99
N GLU A 63 -9.82 -20.19 12.66
CA GLU A 63 -10.19 -20.14 14.06
C GLU A 63 -11.54 -19.45 14.20
N GLU A 64 -12.47 -20.11 14.90
CA GLU A 64 -13.85 -19.66 15.07
C GLU A 64 -14.58 -19.28 13.78
N GLY A 65 -14.23 -19.95 12.67
CA GLY A 65 -14.82 -19.68 11.33
C GLY A 65 -14.18 -18.52 10.57
N HIS A 66 -13.14 -17.87 11.13
CA HIS A 66 -12.42 -16.77 10.51
C HIS A 66 -11.06 -17.21 9.98
N GLN A 67 -10.70 -16.66 8.82
CA GLN A 67 -9.34 -16.80 8.29
C GLN A 67 -8.35 -15.98 9.13
N ILE A 68 -7.21 -16.58 9.43
CA ILE A 68 -6.18 -15.94 10.23
C ILE A 68 -5.41 -14.92 9.40
N LYS A 69 -5.33 -13.70 9.93
CA LYS A 69 -4.53 -12.60 9.36
C LYS A 69 -3.62 -12.08 10.48
N PHE A 70 -2.34 -11.95 10.19
CA PHE A 70 -1.37 -11.42 11.15
C PHE A 70 -0.16 -10.82 10.44
N SER A 71 0.66 -10.13 11.19
CA SER A 71 1.92 -9.59 10.71
C SER A 71 3.04 -9.97 11.65
N LEU A 72 4.17 -10.36 11.08
CA LEU A 72 5.41 -10.66 11.79
C LEU A 72 6.43 -9.57 11.47
N VAL A 73 7.21 -9.16 12.47
CA VAL A 73 8.36 -8.30 12.29
C VAL A 73 9.61 -9.00 12.80
N PHE A 74 10.62 -9.13 11.95
CA PHE A 74 11.91 -9.68 12.34
C PHE A 74 12.83 -8.56 12.82
N LYS A 75 13.13 -8.55 14.11
CA LYS A 75 13.97 -7.53 14.76
C LYS A 75 14.60 -8.07 16.04
N GLU A 76 15.71 -7.46 16.44
CA GLU A 76 16.36 -7.79 17.71
C GLU A 76 15.45 -7.42 18.90
N ARG A 77 15.62 -8.16 20.00
CA ARG A 77 14.87 -7.90 21.23
C ARG A 77 15.32 -6.56 21.83
N GLU A 78 14.39 -5.66 21.96
CA GLU A 78 14.59 -4.34 22.55
C GLU A 78 13.44 -3.96 23.48
N GLN A 79 13.69 -3.12 24.47
CA GLN A 79 12.63 -2.52 25.27
C GLN A 79 12.24 -1.17 24.67
N ALA A 80 10.99 -1.06 24.23
CA ALA A 80 10.43 0.18 23.73
C ALA A 80 8.99 0.32 24.24
N SER A 81 8.52 1.56 24.38
CA SER A 81 7.19 1.86 24.96
C SER A 81 6.01 1.31 24.16
N ASN A 82 6.23 1.00 22.87
CA ASN A 82 5.22 0.45 21.97
C ASN A 82 5.32 -1.07 21.79
N ILE A 83 6.16 -1.75 22.62
CA ILE A 83 6.37 -3.20 22.55
C ILE A 83 5.99 -3.85 23.87
N PHE A 84 5.09 -4.82 23.80
CA PHE A 84 4.78 -5.73 24.91
C PHE A 84 5.77 -6.90 24.85
N CYS A 85 6.85 -6.82 25.62
CA CYS A 85 7.85 -7.87 25.69
C CYS A 85 7.34 -9.06 26.50
N PHE A 86 7.56 -10.28 26.02
CA PHE A 86 7.27 -11.49 26.79
C PHE A 86 8.40 -11.79 27.78
N ASP A 87 8.07 -12.33 28.94
CA ASP A 87 9.07 -12.71 29.95
C ASP A 87 10.02 -13.76 29.41
N THR A 88 9.51 -14.74 28.68
CA THR A 88 10.26 -15.84 28.08
C THR A 88 10.10 -15.87 26.58
N LEU A 89 11.16 -16.30 25.89
CA LEU A 89 11.13 -16.56 24.46
C LEU A 89 10.30 -17.80 24.17
N THR A 90 9.39 -17.71 23.21
CA THR A 90 8.60 -18.85 22.73
C THR A 90 9.14 -19.27 21.36
N SER A 91 9.46 -20.54 21.17
CA SER A 91 9.89 -21.04 19.84
C SER A 91 8.85 -20.71 18.78
N LEU A 92 9.30 -20.22 17.61
CA LEU A 92 8.42 -19.93 16.50
C LEU A 92 7.74 -21.22 16.01
N ASN A 93 6.42 -21.24 16.00
CA ASN A 93 5.61 -22.33 15.46
C ASN A 93 4.25 -21.83 14.99
N ALA A 94 3.61 -22.58 14.09
CA ALA A 94 2.34 -22.19 13.48
C ALA A 94 1.19 -22.09 14.50
N THR A 95 1.14 -22.93 15.52
CA THR A 95 0.08 -22.96 16.52
C THR A 95 0.04 -21.67 17.33
N ASP A 96 1.22 -21.20 17.79
CA ASP A 96 1.30 -19.95 18.58
C ASP A 96 1.04 -18.74 17.67
N LEU A 97 1.45 -18.78 16.39
CA LEU A 97 1.09 -17.71 15.44
C LEU A 97 -0.43 -17.63 15.20
N VAL A 98 -1.12 -18.75 15.08
CA VAL A 98 -2.58 -18.78 14.95
C VAL A 98 -3.23 -18.18 16.21
N LYS A 99 -2.82 -18.63 17.39
CA LYS A 99 -3.35 -18.15 18.67
C LYS A 99 -3.14 -16.64 18.86
N LEU A 100 -1.95 -16.14 18.56
CA LEU A 100 -1.66 -14.70 18.66
C LEU A 100 -2.35 -13.90 17.54
N GLY A 101 -2.35 -14.42 16.33
CA GLY A 101 -2.92 -13.77 15.15
C GLY A 101 -4.43 -13.58 15.25
N SER A 102 -5.15 -14.51 15.87
CA SER A 102 -6.60 -14.40 16.08
C SER A 102 -6.98 -13.27 17.05
N ALA A 103 -6.10 -12.99 18.02
CA ALA A 103 -6.33 -11.95 19.04
C ALA A 103 -5.88 -10.55 18.59
N LEU A 104 -5.16 -10.43 17.46
CA LEU A 104 -4.55 -9.19 17.02
C LEU A 104 -5.21 -8.67 15.74
N GLU A 105 -5.53 -7.37 15.70
CA GLU A 105 -5.80 -6.70 14.45
C GLU A 105 -4.49 -6.49 13.69
N SER A 106 -4.29 -7.24 12.60
CA SER A 106 -3.07 -7.20 11.77
C SER A 106 -2.74 -5.83 11.17
N SER A 107 -3.68 -4.89 11.20
CA SER A 107 -3.46 -3.51 10.78
C SER A 107 -2.77 -2.63 11.83
N PHE A 108 -2.78 -3.05 13.11
CA PHE A 108 -2.28 -2.23 14.22
C PHE A 108 -1.18 -2.89 15.04
N SER A 109 -0.94 -4.18 14.84
CA SER A 109 -0.02 -4.95 15.68
C SER A 109 0.83 -5.91 14.86
N ASP A 110 2.08 -6.10 15.31
CA ASP A 110 3.01 -7.07 14.74
C ASP A 110 3.49 -8.04 15.82
N ILE A 111 3.65 -9.29 15.48
CA ILE A 111 4.30 -10.30 16.30
C ILE A 111 5.81 -10.18 16.09
N CYS A 112 6.55 -9.91 17.16
CA CYS A 112 7.98 -9.69 17.11
C CYS A 112 8.74 -11.02 17.13
N ILE A 113 9.60 -11.22 16.12
CA ILE A 113 10.43 -12.42 15.94
C ILE A 113 11.90 -12.02 16.05
N CYS A 114 12.69 -12.82 16.78
CA CYS A 114 14.13 -12.71 16.81
C CYS A 114 14.78 -14.07 16.60
N ALA A 115 16.11 -14.07 16.37
CA ALA A 115 16.93 -15.28 16.40
C ALA A 115 17.71 -15.33 17.70
N ASP A 116 17.86 -16.55 18.28
CA ASP A 116 18.79 -16.77 19.38
C ASP A 116 20.25 -16.97 18.86
N ALA A 117 21.18 -17.23 19.79
CA ALA A 117 22.58 -17.44 19.48
C ALA A 117 22.82 -18.67 18.58
N ASP A 118 21.94 -19.66 18.63
CA ASP A 118 21.98 -20.87 17.80
C ASP A 118 21.32 -20.65 16.44
N GLY A 119 20.75 -19.47 16.22
CA GLY A 119 20.03 -19.11 14.98
C GLY A 119 18.58 -19.61 14.91
N ARG A 120 18.00 -20.11 16.02
CA ARG A 120 16.62 -20.54 16.09
C ARG A 120 15.69 -19.33 16.24
N LEU A 121 14.53 -19.39 15.60
CA LEU A 121 13.56 -18.31 15.63
C LEU A 121 12.62 -18.41 16.84
N HIS A 122 12.40 -17.27 17.48
CA HIS A 122 11.54 -17.13 18.66
C HIS A 122 10.61 -15.95 18.54
N ILE A 123 9.39 -16.10 19.09
CA ILE A 123 8.46 -15.02 19.35
C ILE A 123 8.86 -14.40 20.69
N TRP A 124 9.03 -13.07 20.74
CA TRP A 124 9.49 -12.38 21.95
C TRP A 124 8.60 -11.23 22.41
N GLY A 125 7.61 -10.83 21.62
CA GLY A 125 6.72 -9.74 22.01
C GLY A 125 5.71 -9.37 20.95
N LEU A 126 4.93 -8.34 21.23
CA LEU A 126 3.94 -7.73 20.35
C LEU A 126 4.27 -6.25 20.21
N GLN A 127 4.44 -5.77 18.98
CA GLN A 127 4.67 -4.37 18.71
C GLN A 127 3.38 -3.71 18.25
N MET A 128 2.99 -2.60 18.89
CA MET A 128 1.93 -1.74 18.40
C MET A 128 2.49 -0.84 17.30
N ARG A 129 1.88 -0.88 16.11
CA ARG A 129 2.29 -0.02 15.01
C ARG A 129 1.98 1.44 15.32
N SER A 130 2.99 2.27 15.25
CA SER A 130 2.83 3.71 15.21
C SER A 130 2.85 4.18 13.75
N ALA A 131 2.03 5.17 13.43
CA ALA A 131 2.04 5.82 12.12
C ALA A 131 3.42 6.40 11.75
N ALA A 132 4.30 6.55 12.73
CA ALA A 132 5.62 7.17 12.63
C ALA A 132 6.78 6.20 12.47
N HIS A 133 6.56 4.89 12.57
CA HIS A 133 7.68 3.97 12.51
C HIS A 133 8.35 4.01 11.13
N LEU A 134 9.54 4.59 11.14
CA LEU A 134 10.52 4.45 10.06
C LEU A 134 11.24 3.15 10.33
N THR A 135 10.92 2.09 9.60
CA THR A 135 11.53 0.81 9.86
C THR A 135 12.22 0.26 8.62
N THR A 136 13.40 -0.26 8.85
CA THR A 136 14.17 -1.06 7.90
C THR A 136 13.93 -2.55 8.10
N ASP A 137 13.06 -2.90 9.07
CA ASP A 137 12.78 -4.27 9.45
C ASP A 137 12.21 -5.10 8.28
N LEU A 138 12.36 -6.39 8.39
CA LEU A 138 11.68 -7.35 7.54
C LEU A 138 10.31 -7.66 8.15
N TRP A 139 9.26 -7.43 7.36
CA TRP A 139 7.91 -7.80 7.71
C TRP A 139 7.36 -8.88 6.80
N ILE A 140 6.64 -9.80 7.42
CA ILE A 140 5.87 -10.83 6.74
C ILE A 140 4.40 -10.61 7.10
N GLN A 141 3.61 -10.19 6.13
CA GLN A 141 2.19 -9.94 6.35
C GLN A 141 1.35 -11.03 5.73
N VAL A 142 0.60 -11.75 6.56
CA VAL A 142 -0.36 -12.76 6.16
C VAL A 142 -1.73 -12.12 5.97
N LEU A 143 -2.27 -12.22 4.77
CA LEU A 143 -3.55 -11.62 4.36
C LEU A 143 -4.70 -12.64 4.34
N GLY A 144 -4.40 -13.91 4.49
CA GLY A 144 -5.30 -15.04 4.45
C GLY A 144 -4.58 -16.28 3.92
N PRO A 145 -5.28 -17.40 3.72
CA PRO A 145 -4.69 -18.67 3.32
C PRO A 145 -3.79 -18.57 2.08
N GLY A 146 -2.50 -18.85 2.25
CA GLY A 146 -1.50 -18.81 1.17
C GLY A 146 -1.22 -17.44 0.57
N ASN A 147 -1.74 -16.36 1.18
CA ASN A 147 -1.49 -15.00 0.72
C ASN A 147 -0.57 -14.28 1.69
N ILE A 148 0.69 -14.14 1.31
CA ILE A 148 1.77 -13.59 2.15
C ILE A 148 2.49 -12.49 1.39
N LEU A 149 2.68 -11.35 2.03
CA LEU A 149 3.51 -10.26 1.54
C LEU A 149 4.84 -10.23 2.29
N ILE A 150 5.91 -9.98 1.57
CA ILE A 150 7.26 -9.84 2.08
C ILE A 150 7.66 -8.38 1.89
N ILE A 151 7.80 -7.68 3.00
CA ILE A 151 8.03 -6.23 3.04
C ILE A 151 9.39 -5.99 3.70
N CYS A 152 10.24 -5.24 3.05
CA CYS A 152 11.55 -4.88 3.55
C CYS A 152 11.84 -3.41 3.21
N TYR A 153 12.42 -2.67 4.14
CA TYR A 153 12.67 -1.23 3.99
C TYR A 153 11.40 -0.46 3.59
N GLY A 154 10.26 -0.82 4.17
CA GLY A 154 8.96 -0.21 3.88
C GLY A 154 8.41 -0.49 2.47
N ARG A 155 8.93 -1.48 1.74
CA ARG A 155 8.52 -1.83 0.38
C ARG A 155 8.12 -3.29 0.30
N CYS A 156 7.01 -3.58 -0.33
CA CYS A 156 6.70 -4.94 -0.72
C CYS A 156 7.67 -5.36 -1.84
N ILE A 157 8.52 -6.36 -1.57
CA ILE A 157 9.55 -6.83 -2.50
C ILE A 157 9.15 -8.12 -3.19
N ALA A 158 8.30 -8.90 -2.54
CA ALA A 158 7.77 -10.14 -3.08
C ALA A 158 6.44 -10.50 -2.40
N ALA A 159 5.68 -11.37 -3.01
CA ALA A 159 4.43 -11.90 -2.47
C ALA A 159 4.23 -13.35 -2.88
N LEU A 160 3.57 -14.11 -2.02
CA LEU A 160 2.90 -15.35 -2.37
C LEU A 160 1.41 -15.03 -2.47
N ILE A 161 0.80 -15.21 -3.62
CA ILE A 161 -0.64 -14.97 -3.83
C ILE A 161 -1.24 -16.20 -4.50
N ASN A 162 -2.16 -16.87 -3.81
CA ASN A 162 -2.74 -18.13 -4.28
C ASN A 162 -1.65 -19.16 -4.68
N ASN A 163 -0.62 -19.30 -3.85
CA ASN A 163 0.54 -20.16 -4.06
C ASN A 163 1.43 -19.78 -5.26
N GLN A 164 1.23 -18.60 -5.84
CA GLN A 164 2.10 -18.06 -6.88
C GLN A 164 3.10 -17.07 -6.30
N ALA A 165 4.37 -17.28 -6.56
CA ALA A 165 5.44 -16.37 -6.21
C ALA A 165 5.46 -15.19 -7.18
N ILE A 166 5.45 -13.98 -6.65
CA ILE A 166 5.45 -12.73 -7.41
C ILE A 166 6.56 -11.85 -6.87
N PHE A 167 7.46 -11.38 -7.73
CA PHE A 167 8.35 -10.28 -7.40
C PHE A 167 7.65 -8.97 -7.73
N VAL A 168 7.59 -8.06 -6.75
CA VAL A 168 6.87 -6.80 -6.89
C VAL A 168 7.75 -5.77 -7.57
N ASP A 169 7.23 -5.18 -8.64
CA ASP A 169 7.76 -3.99 -9.29
C ASP A 169 6.62 -2.99 -9.54
N PRO A 170 6.55 -1.92 -8.75
CA PRO A 170 5.50 -0.92 -8.90
C PRO A 170 5.81 0.15 -9.95
N SER A 171 6.92 0.09 -10.67
CA SER A 171 7.35 1.15 -11.60
C SER A 171 6.27 1.46 -12.64
N GLY A 172 5.72 0.45 -13.31
CA GLY A 172 4.66 0.64 -14.29
C GLY A 172 3.37 1.22 -13.70
N PHE A 173 3.05 0.90 -12.44
CA PHE A 173 1.94 1.52 -11.73
C PHE A 173 2.18 3.02 -11.54
N PHE A 174 3.37 3.40 -11.06
CA PHE A 174 3.71 4.80 -10.85
C PHE A 174 3.76 5.58 -12.16
N GLU A 175 4.35 5.02 -13.20
CA GLU A 175 4.40 5.63 -14.54
C GLU A 175 3.00 5.91 -15.11
N ALA A 176 2.05 5.03 -14.86
CA ALA A 176 0.69 5.18 -15.35
C ALA A 176 -0.11 6.27 -14.62
N ILE A 177 0.04 6.36 -13.29
CA ILE A 177 -0.82 7.18 -12.44
C ILE A 177 -0.23 8.57 -12.21
N THR A 178 1.09 8.68 -12.06
CA THR A 178 1.79 9.92 -11.74
C THR A 178 1.50 11.08 -12.70
N PRO A 179 1.53 10.90 -14.03
CA PRO A 179 1.27 12.01 -14.95
C PRO A 179 -0.10 12.65 -14.77
N LYS A 180 -1.13 11.86 -14.43
CA LYS A 180 -2.49 12.38 -14.22
C LYS A 180 -2.61 13.22 -12.95
N ILE A 181 -1.95 12.78 -11.90
CA ILE A 181 -1.93 13.50 -10.62
C ILE A 181 -1.15 14.81 -10.77
N PHE A 182 -0.08 14.81 -11.58
CA PHE A 182 0.82 15.96 -11.75
C PHE A 182 0.36 16.95 -12.81
N ALA A 183 -0.40 16.54 -13.83
CA ALA A 183 -0.91 17.44 -14.86
C ALA A 183 -1.83 18.56 -14.34
N SER A 184 -2.34 18.44 -13.13
CA SER A 184 -3.34 19.37 -12.56
C SER A 184 -2.77 20.64 -11.93
N GLY A 185 -1.53 21.09 -12.23
CA GLY A 185 -0.97 22.30 -11.61
C GLY A 185 0.20 22.95 -12.35
N THR A 186 0.23 24.27 -12.35
CA THR A 186 1.15 25.13 -13.11
C THR A 186 2.34 25.72 -12.33
N ASP A 187 2.62 25.31 -11.07
CA ASP A 187 3.58 25.97 -10.22
C ASP A 187 4.68 25.09 -9.63
N THR A 188 5.92 25.54 -9.73
CA THR A 188 7.15 24.87 -9.27
C THR A 188 7.26 24.67 -7.75
N ILE A 189 6.69 25.54 -6.93
CA ILE A 189 6.62 25.36 -5.45
C ILE A 189 5.55 24.33 -5.10
N LYS A 190 4.49 24.24 -5.90
CA LYS A 190 3.40 23.26 -5.73
C LYS A 190 3.79 21.84 -6.15
N ASP A 191 4.93 21.63 -6.82
CA ASP A 191 5.40 20.27 -7.19
C ASP A 191 5.72 19.40 -5.98
N ARG A 192 6.18 19.99 -4.88
CA ARG A 192 6.36 19.28 -3.60
C ARG A 192 5.04 18.80 -3.01
N PHE A 193 3.94 19.52 -3.22
CA PHE A 193 2.59 19.10 -2.81
C PHE A 193 1.99 18.00 -3.69
N LYS A 194 2.50 17.80 -4.91
CA LYS A 194 2.02 16.75 -5.82
C LYS A 194 2.32 15.36 -5.28
N PHE A 195 3.49 15.15 -4.67
CA PHE A 195 3.79 13.90 -3.97
C PHE A 195 2.81 13.61 -2.85
N HIS A 196 2.44 14.62 -2.10
CA HIS A 196 1.44 14.50 -1.04
C HIS A 196 0.07 14.05 -1.59
N ARG A 197 -0.34 14.54 -2.77
CA ARG A 197 -1.58 14.11 -3.44
C ARG A 197 -1.53 12.65 -3.83
N PHE A 198 -0.40 12.20 -4.34
CA PHE A 198 -0.20 10.80 -4.72
C PHE A 198 -0.33 9.88 -3.49
N TYR A 199 0.39 10.17 -2.42
CA TYR A 199 0.30 9.37 -1.19
C TYR A 199 -1.09 9.39 -0.54
N THR A 200 -1.77 10.53 -0.60
CA THR A 200 -3.17 10.62 -0.16
C THR A 200 -4.04 9.58 -0.87
N LEU A 201 -3.90 9.43 -2.19
CA LEU A 201 -4.66 8.42 -2.94
C LEU A 201 -4.30 7.00 -2.52
N LEU A 202 -3.02 6.72 -2.27
CA LEU A 202 -2.58 5.41 -1.79
C LEU A 202 -3.16 5.10 -0.40
N TYR A 203 -3.12 6.05 0.54
CA TYR A 203 -3.71 5.87 1.87
C TYR A 203 -5.23 5.69 1.83
N ILE A 204 -5.93 6.43 0.96
CA ILE A 204 -7.38 6.22 0.78
C ILE A 204 -7.65 4.83 0.21
N ALA A 205 -6.87 4.38 -0.79
CA ALA A 205 -7.02 3.05 -1.35
C ALA A 205 -6.73 1.94 -0.32
N GLN A 206 -5.76 2.13 0.58
CA GLN A 206 -5.53 1.23 1.72
C GLN A 206 -6.72 1.22 2.68
N ALA A 207 -7.28 2.39 2.99
CA ALA A 207 -8.46 2.50 3.85
C ALA A 207 -9.70 1.87 3.22
N MET A 208 -9.87 1.99 1.89
CA MET A 208 -10.91 1.30 1.13
C MET A 208 -10.77 -0.22 1.22
N ARG A 209 -9.55 -0.71 1.19
CA ARG A 209 -9.25 -2.13 1.35
C ARG A 209 -9.57 -2.62 2.77
N ALA A 210 -9.21 -1.83 3.77
CA ALA A 210 -9.30 -2.22 5.19
C ALA A 210 -10.73 -2.42 5.69
N HIS A 211 -11.74 -1.74 5.11
CA HIS A 211 -13.13 -1.93 5.55
C HIS A 211 -13.84 -3.17 4.98
N GLU A 212 -13.24 -3.89 4.03
CA GLU A 212 -13.69 -5.18 3.47
C GLU A 212 -15.13 -5.21 2.89
N ARG A 213 -15.76 -4.05 2.70
CA ARG A 213 -17.13 -3.93 2.14
C ARG A 213 -17.13 -3.74 0.62
N GLY A 214 -15.95 -3.54 0.06
CA GLY A 214 -15.80 -3.09 -1.31
C GLY A 214 -16.23 -1.62 -1.48
N GLY A 215 -15.62 -0.91 -2.41
CA GLY A 215 -15.90 0.50 -2.63
C GLY A 215 -15.36 1.00 -3.96
N THR A 216 -15.86 2.15 -4.40
CA THR A 216 -15.41 2.82 -5.61
C THR A 216 -15.08 4.29 -5.30
N LEU A 217 -13.87 4.71 -5.68
CA LEU A 217 -13.42 6.10 -5.63
C LEU A 217 -13.15 6.59 -7.05
N LEU A 218 -13.75 7.70 -7.42
CA LEU A 218 -13.51 8.41 -8.68
C LEU A 218 -12.68 9.66 -8.40
N VAL A 219 -11.50 9.73 -8.95
CA VAL A 219 -10.59 10.89 -8.83
C VAL A 219 -10.64 11.67 -10.14
N VAL A 220 -11.12 12.90 -10.08
CA VAL A 220 -11.47 13.69 -11.24
C VAL A 220 -10.62 14.96 -11.35
N PRO A 221 -10.38 15.49 -12.57
CA PRO A 221 -9.73 16.77 -12.74
C PRO A 221 -10.60 17.92 -12.22
N ALA A 222 -10.02 19.09 -12.16
CA ALA A 222 -10.77 20.32 -11.93
C ALA A 222 -11.80 20.54 -13.04
N GLY A 223 -12.97 21.09 -12.70
CA GLY A 223 -14.08 21.30 -13.63
C GLY A 223 -15.22 20.31 -13.42
N GLU A 224 -16.20 20.31 -14.34
CA GLU A 224 -17.48 19.63 -14.13
C GLU A 224 -17.82 18.61 -15.22
N ALA A 225 -16.96 18.41 -16.22
CA ALA A 225 -17.23 17.53 -17.35
C ALA A 225 -17.59 16.10 -16.96
N TRP A 226 -17.04 15.60 -15.86
CA TRP A 226 -17.29 14.27 -15.31
C TRP A 226 -18.70 14.10 -14.72
N LYS A 227 -19.38 15.21 -14.38
CA LYS A 227 -20.75 15.17 -13.77
C LYS A 227 -21.76 14.48 -14.67
N LYS A 228 -21.61 14.55 -15.99
CA LYS A 228 -22.45 13.86 -16.97
C LYS A 228 -22.36 12.34 -16.91
N SER A 229 -21.30 11.81 -16.31
CA SER A 229 -21.04 10.37 -16.19
C SER A 229 -21.55 9.78 -14.88
N ILE A 230 -22.25 10.56 -14.04
CA ILE A 230 -22.82 10.10 -12.77
C ILE A 230 -24.27 10.55 -12.61
N VAL A 231 -25.04 9.75 -11.87
CA VAL A 231 -26.42 10.08 -11.49
C VAL A 231 -26.66 9.83 -10.00
N HIS A 232 -27.68 10.48 -9.46
CA HIS A 232 -28.10 10.34 -8.07
C HIS A 232 -27.00 10.53 -7.00
N PRO A 233 -26.11 11.52 -7.16
CA PRO A 233 -25.08 11.75 -6.15
C PRO A 233 -25.70 12.36 -4.89
N ILE A 234 -25.20 11.95 -3.72
CA ILE A 234 -25.40 12.69 -2.47
C ILE A 234 -24.32 13.77 -2.45
N ALA A 235 -24.71 14.99 -2.78
CA ALA A 235 -23.79 16.11 -2.85
C ALA A 235 -23.24 16.46 -1.46
N TYR A 236 -21.94 16.73 -1.40
CA TYR A 236 -21.31 17.18 -0.18
C TYR A 236 -21.45 18.70 -0.06
N ALA A 237 -22.19 19.15 0.95
CA ALA A 237 -22.43 20.58 1.18
C ALA A 237 -21.12 21.27 1.57
N GLY A 238 -20.76 22.30 0.83
CA GLY A 238 -19.56 23.10 1.07
C GLY A 238 -18.40 22.77 0.17
N GLY A 239 -18.34 21.59 -0.45
CA GLY A 239 -17.25 21.20 -1.34
C GLY A 239 -15.88 21.46 -0.72
N THR A 240 -15.80 21.38 0.60
CA THR A 240 -14.56 21.59 1.37
C THR A 240 -13.66 20.41 1.16
N SER A 241 -12.39 20.68 1.05
CA SER A 241 -11.37 19.66 1.12
C SER A 241 -11.43 19.06 2.52
N PHE A 242 -11.70 17.75 2.63
CA PHE A 242 -11.59 17.04 3.91
C PHE A 242 -10.16 17.07 4.46
N LEU A 243 -9.22 17.41 3.62
CA LEU A 243 -7.79 17.45 3.91
C LEU A 243 -7.32 18.90 4.15
N GLU A 244 -8.24 19.82 4.34
CA GLU A 244 -8.00 21.18 4.80
C GLU A 244 -8.82 21.42 6.06
N PRO A 245 -8.26 21.96 7.09
CA PRO A 245 -7.88 23.36 7.25
C PRO A 245 -6.44 23.60 7.72
N GLU A 246 -5.74 22.59 8.23
CA GLU A 246 -4.45 22.87 8.89
C GLU A 246 -3.25 22.84 7.93
N PHE A 247 -3.31 22.08 6.84
CA PHE A 247 -2.21 22.03 5.85
C PHE A 247 -2.21 23.19 4.86
N THR A 248 -3.37 23.81 4.58
CA THR A 248 -3.45 24.96 3.69
C THR A 248 -3.41 26.28 4.40
N SER A 249 -3.84 26.35 5.67
CA SER A 249 -3.64 27.52 6.53
C SER A 249 -2.21 27.66 7.03
N GLN A 250 -1.41 26.60 6.93
CA GLN A 250 0.02 26.59 7.25
C GLN A 250 0.80 25.86 6.15
N PRO A 251 0.90 26.45 4.94
CA PRO A 251 1.75 25.91 3.87
C PRO A 251 3.21 25.78 4.33
N GLU A 252 3.60 26.58 5.31
CA GLU A 252 4.88 26.53 6.01
C GLU A 252 5.09 25.22 6.76
N LEU A 253 4.07 24.62 7.37
CA LEU A 253 4.20 23.33 8.07
C LEU A 253 4.40 22.14 7.09
N ALA A 254 3.78 22.16 5.92
CA ALA A 254 4.02 21.16 4.90
C ALA A 254 5.35 21.39 4.16
N LEU A 255 5.74 22.65 3.96
CA LEU A 255 7.06 23.04 3.48
C LEU A 255 8.13 22.75 4.55
N GLN A 256 7.82 23.03 5.79
CA GLN A 256 8.67 22.76 6.94
C GLN A 256 8.83 21.26 7.15
N SER A 257 7.79 20.43 6.99
CA SER A 257 7.93 18.99 7.08
C SER A 257 8.73 18.39 5.91
N ALA A 258 8.69 18.94 4.69
CA ALA A 258 9.56 18.54 3.60
C ALA A 258 10.99 19.09 3.78
N GLN A 259 11.13 20.29 4.32
CA GLN A 259 12.39 20.94 4.63
C GLN A 259 13.00 20.35 5.90
N ASP A 260 12.19 20.02 6.90
CA ASP A 260 12.58 19.29 8.10
C ASP A 260 13.00 17.86 7.76
N LEU A 261 12.39 17.21 6.76
CA LEU A 261 12.87 15.95 6.23
C LEU A 261 14.23 16.11 5.53
N LEU A 262 14.42 17.14 4.72
CA LEU A 262 15.71 17.43 4.08
C LEU A 262 16.78 17.81 5.12
N THR A 263 16.43 18.65 6.09
CA THR A 263 17.31 19.07 7.21
C THR A 263 17.61 17.88 8.12
N PHE A 264 16.62 17.03 8.39
CA PHE A 264 16.78 15.78 9.08
C PHE A 264 17.77 14.85 8.37
N PHE A 265 17.67 14.77 7.03
CA PHE A 265 18.64 14.00 6.25
C PHE A 265 20.04 14.61 6.23
N GLN A 266 20.15 15.93 6.38
CA GLN A 266 21.42 16.64 6.39
C GLN A 266 22.04 16.70 7.79
N GLU A 267 21.25 16.90 8.82
CA GLU A 267 21.68 17.25 10.17
C GLU A 267 21.37 16.20 11.24
N GLY A 268 20.55 15.18 10.90
CA GLY A 268 20.19 14.11 11.84
C GLY A 268 19.22 14.49 12.95
N THR A 269 18.61 15.69 12.84
CA THR A 269 17.69 16.22 13.86
C THR A 269 16.27 16.39 13.32
N LEU A 270 15.37 15.43 13.60
CA LEU A 270 13.95 15.55 13.31
C LEU A 270 13.19 16.00 14.55
N ARG A 271 12.34 16.96 14.41
CA ARG A 271 11.27 17.18 15.40
C ARG A 271 10.19 16.11 15.16
N GLU A 272 10.51 14.93 15.59
CA GLU A 272 9.77 13.69 15.36
C GLU A 272 8.28 13.83 15.69
N GLU A 273 7.96 14.51 16.80
CA GLU A 273 6.58 14.71 17.26
C GLU A 273 5.68 15.46 16.26
N ASN A 274 6.18 16.52 15.62
CA ASN A 274 5.38 17.30 14.67
C ASN A 274 5.10 16.54 13.38
N PHE A 275 6.10 15.79 12.93
CA PHE A 275 5.96 14.94 11.75
C PHE A 275 4.98 13.78 11.97
N ILE A 276 5.08 13.12 13.12
CA ILE A 276 4.16 12.05 13.55
C ILE A 276 2.73 12.59 13.60
N LYS A 277 2.53 13.73 14.25
CA LYS A 277 1.21 14.36 14.40
C LYS A 277 0.60 14.70 13.05
N ALA A 278 1.35 15.34 12.16
CA ALA A 278 0.89 15.71 10.82
C ALA A 278 0.52 14.47 9.98
N ARG A 279 1.34 13.42 10.02
CA ARG A 279 1.07 12.17 9.31
C ARG A 279 -0.17 11.46 9.86
N THR A 280 -0.30 11.36 11.17
CA THR A 280 -1.47 10.75 11.82
C THR A 280 -2.76 11.46 11.38
N GLN A 281 -2.77 12.78 11.38
CA GLN A 281 -3.92 13.57 10.91
C GLN A 281 -4.29 13.26 9.45
N VAL A 282 -3.31 13.18 8.55
CA VAL A 282 -3.55 12.82 7.15
C VAL A 282 -4.10 11.40 7.02
N MET A 283 -3.54 10.44 7.74
CA MET A 283 -4.03 9.06 7.73
C MET A 283 -5.45 8.95 8.27
N ASP A 284 -5.79 9.64 9.35
CA ASP A 284 -7.14 9.65 9.91
C ASP A 284 -8.16 10.23 8.92
N GLN A 285 -7.79 11.28 8.21
CA GLN A 285 -8.65 11.86 7.17
C GLN A 285 -8.79 10.91 5.98
N CYS A 286 -7.71 10.28 5.52
CA CYS A 286 -7.76 9.27 4.47
C CYS A 286 -8.63 8.07 4.88
N ASN A 287 -8.56 7.64 6.13
CA ASN A 287 -9.41 6.58 6.68
C ASN A 287 -10.89 6.98 6.67
N ARG A 288 -11.22 8.22 7.04
CA ARG A 288 -12.61 8.72 6.97
C ARG A 288 -13.13 8.74 5.55
N ILE A 289 -12.34 9.23 4.59
CA ILE A 289 -12.72 9.23 3.16
C ILE A 289 -12.85 7.80 2.64
N GLY A 290 -11.90 6.93 2.95
CA GLY A 290 -11.94 5.52 2.54
C GLY A 290 -13.21 4.82 3.04
N ARG A 291 -13.64 5.07 4.28
CA ARG A 291 -14.88 4.50 4.84
C ARG A 291 -16.13 4.98 4.11
N LEU A 292 -16.16 6.20 3.56
CA LEU A 292 -17.30 6.69 2.78
C LEU A 292 -17.49 5.91 1.47
N THR A 293 -16.45 5.27 0.94
CA THR A 293 -16.58 4.42 -0.25
C THR A 293 -17.35 3.12 -0.01
N ALA A 294 -17.57 2.76 1.28
CA ALA A 294 -18.42 1.62 1.64
C ALA A 294 -19.92 1.88 1.43
N ILE A 295 -20.32 3.13 1.21
CA ILE A 295 -21.67 3.51 0.83
C ILE A 295 -21.92 3.03 -0.61
N ASP A 296 -23.10 2.47 -0.87
CA ASP A 296 -23.44 2.00 -2.22
C ASP A 296 -23.34 3.14 -3.23
N GLY A 297 -22.63 2.89 -4.33
CA GLY A 297 -22.22 3.89 -5.31
C GLY A 297 -20.76 4.30 -5.20
N ALA A 298 -20.38 5.35 -5.87
CA ALA A 298 -19.03 5.88 -5.89
C ALA A 298 -18.89 7.14 -5.04
N LEU A 299 -17.72 7.30 -4.42
CA LEU A 299 -17.26 8.58 -3.88
C LEU A 299 -16.51 9.31 -5.00
N VAL A 300 -16.79 10.60 -5.19
CA VAL A 300 -16.12 11.45 -6.18
C VAL A 300 -15.27 12.50 -5.47
N MET A 301 -13.99 12.51 -5.79
CA MET A 301 -13.00 13.45 -5.25
C MET A 301 -12.15 14.02 -6.40
N SER A 302 -11.80 15.28 -6.34
CA SER A 302 -10.86 15.87 -7.31
C SER A 302 -9.40 15.69 -6.89
N TYR A 303 -8.47 15.85 -7.85
CA TYR A 303 -7.02 15.74 -7.59
C TYR A 303 -6.52 16.73 -6.52
N ASN A 304 -7.20 17.85 -6.31
CA ASN A 304 -6.93 18.79 -5.22
C ASN A 304 -7.56 18.37 -3.88
N ARG A 305 -8.01 17.10 -3.77
CA ARG A 305 -8.54 16.48 -2.55
C ARG A 305 -9.90 17.01 -2.08
N LYS A 306 -10.63 17.69 -2.96
CA LYS A 306 -11.99 18.12 -2.68
C LYS A 306 -12.95 16.98 -2.90
N VAL A 307 -13.69 16.58 -1.88
CA VAL A 307 -14.79 15.62 -2.00
C VAL A 307 -16.01 16.36 -2.55
N HIS A 308 -16.59 15.86 -3.64
CA HIS A 308 -17.75 16.43 -4.29
C HIS A 308 -19.05 15.76 -3.88
N CYS A 309 -19.06 14.44 -3.85
CA CYS A 309 -20.25 13.65 -3.52
C CYS A 309 -19.87 12.19 -3.21
N PHE A 310 -20.82 11.47 -2.66
CA PHE A 310 -20.74 10.02 -2.44
C PHE A 310 -22.07 9.35 -2.83
N GLY A 311 -22.12 8.02 -2.88
CA GLY A 311 -23.30 7.26 -3.32
C GLY A 311 -23.65 7.50 -4.79
N ALA A 312 -22.74 8.07 -5.59
CA ALA A 312 -22.98 8.35 -7.00
C ALA A 312 -23.05 7.06 -7.81
N LYS A 313 -24.09 6.89 -8.62
CA LYS A 313 -24.16 5.80 -9.58
C LYS A 313 -23.49 6.23 -10.87
N ILE A 314 -22.58 5.40 -11.38
CA ILE A 314 -21.91 5.65 -12.66
C ILE A 314 -22.92 5.34 -13.77
N GLN A 315 -23.15 6.31 -14.65
CA GLN A 315 -23.95 6.15 -15.83
C GLN A 315 -23.10 5.51 -16.92
N THR A 316 -23.47 4.32 -17.34
CA THR A 316 -22.82 3.67 -18.48
C THR A 316 -23.31 4.33 -19.75
N ALA A 317 -22.39 4.80 -20.60
CA ALA A 317 -22.75 5.30 -21.92
C ALA A 317 -23.36 4.15 -22.75
N GLU A 318 -24.28 4.49 -23.66
CA GLU A 318 -24.88 3.51 -24.60
C GLU A 318 -23.82 2.90 -25.53
N THR A 319 -22.71 3.58 -25.74
CA THR A 319 -21.57 3.07 -26.51
C THR A 319 -20.69 2.20 -25.63
N SER A 320 -20.95 0.91 -25.68
CA SER A 320 -20.05 -0.07 -25.09
C SER A 320 -18.66 0.06 -25.70
N PRO A 321 -17.57 0.09 -24.90
CA PRO A 321 -16.19 0.13 -25.42
C PRO A 321 -15.78 -1.16 -26.12
N GLY A 322 -16.71 -1.90 -26.70
CA GLY A 322 -16.56 -3.26 -27.23
C GLY A 322 -15.43 -3.50 -28.24
N SER A 323 -14.80 -2.45 -28.76
CA SER A 323 -13.64 -2.57 -29.66
C SER A 323 -12.39 -1.84 -29.17
N THR A 324 -12.45 -1.13 -28.04
CA THR A 324 -11.32 -0.36 -27.55
C THR A 324 -10.39 -1.25 -26.74
N GLY A 325 -9.11 -1.20 -27.03
CA GLY A 325 -8.11 -2.00 -26.33
C GLY A 325 -8.12 -1.75 -24.82
N VAL A 326 -8.20 -2.82 -24.09
CA VAL A 326 -7.95 -2.83 -22.64
C VAL A 326 -6.57 -3.44 -22.42
N ARG A 327 -5.73 -2.75 -21.68
CA ARG A 327 -4.44 -3.26 -21.23
C ARG A 327 -4.54 -3.56 -19.75
N ILE A 328 -4.33 -4.82 -19.39
CA ILE A 328 -4.37 -5.28 -17.99
C ILE A 328 -2.95 -5.57 -17.54
N MET A 329 -2.53 -4.97 -16.44
CA MET A 329 -1.20 -5.16 -15.84
C MET A 329 -1.31 -5.33 -14.32
N ARG A 330 -0.21 -5.79 -13.72
CA ARG A 330 -0.03 -5.91 -12.27
C ARG A 330 1.29 -5.26 -11.87
N PRO A 331 1.45 -4.80 -10.63
CA PRO A 331 2.72 -4.33 -10.10
C PRO A 331 3.69 -5.50 -9.86
N ALA A 332 4.10 -6.18 -10.92
CA ALA A 332 4.95 -7.36 -10.88
C ALA A 332 6.09 -7.23 -11.89
N GLU A 333 7.26 -7.75 -11.52
CA GLU A 333 8.44 -7.75 -12.38
C GLU A 333 8.17 -8.47 -13.70
N GLY A 334 8.55 -7.82 -14.81
CA GLY A 334 8.34 -8.37 -16.15
C GLY A 334 6.90 -8.28 -16.67
N ASP A 335 5.96 -7.73 -15.90
CA ASP A 335 4.59 -7.52 -16.37
C ASP A 335 4.50 -6.25 -17.21
N CYS A 336 4.61 -6.38 -18.53
CA CYS A 336 4.45 -5.28 -19.47
C CYS A 336 2.98 -5.00 -19.84
N GLY A 337 2.04 -5.68 -19.17
CA GLY A 337 0.62 -5.63 -19.45
C GLY A 337 0.21 -6.49 -20.65
N ARG A 338 -0.93 -7.15 -20.53
CA ARG A 338 -1.56 -7.94 -21.61
C ARG A 338 -2.79 -7.24 -22.16
N LYS A 339 -3.11 -7.53 -23.40
CA LYS A 339 -4.40 -7.15 -23.97
C LYS A 339 -5.51 -7.94 -23.27
N GLY A 340 -6.63 -7.30 -23.02
CA GLY A 340 -7.80 -7.88 -22.39
C GLY A 340 -9.08 -7.26 -22.93
N ILE A 341 -10.20 -7.73 -22.38
CA ILE A 341 -11.55 -7.23 -22.68
C ILE A 341 -12.26 -6.82 -21.40
N PHE A 342 -13.26 -5.99 -21.49
CA PHE A 342 -14.04 -5.50 -20.36
C PHE A 342 -14.66 -6.64 -19.51
N ALA A 343 -15.06 -7.73 -20.15
CA ALA A 343 -15.63 -8.90 -19.46
C ALA A 343 -14.67 -9.57 -18.45
N GLU A 344 -13.34 -9.38 -18.62
CA GLU A 344 -12.32 -9.95 -17.74
C GLU A 344 -12.02 -9.09 -16.50
N LEU A 345 -12.60 -7.88 -16.41
CA LEU A 345 -12.23 -6.91 -15.37
C LEU A 345 -12.82 -7.23 -13.99
N GLY A 346 -13.84 -8.08 -13.93
CA GLY A 346 -14.50 -8.48 -12.69
C GLY A 346 -15.97 -8.09 -12.65
N GLY A 347 -16.52 -7.91 -11.42
CA GLY A 347 -17.93 -7.64 -11.22
C GLY A 347 -18.36 -6.20 -11.60
N ASN A 348 -19.65 -5.89 -11.38
CA ASN A 348 -20.28 -4.63 -11.78
C ASN A 348 -19.51 -3.35 -11.38
N ARG A 349 -18.89 -3.32 -10.19
CA ARG A 349 -18.10 -2.16 -9.75
C ARG A 349 -16.87 -1.94 -10.63
N HIS A 350 -16.18 -3.02 -11.01
CA HIS A 350 -15.02 -2.93 -11.90
C HIS A 350 -15.43 -2.48 -13.29
N TYR A 351 -16.53 -3.03 -13.81
CA TYR A 351 -17.06 -2.65 -15.11
C TYR A 351 -17.45 -1.17 -15.17
N SER A 352 -18.22 -0.68 -14.20
CA SER A 352 -18.64 0.72 -14.15
C SER A 352 -17.47 1.68 -13.92
N ALA A 353 -16.49 1.31 -13.10
CA ALA A 353 -15.28 2.10 -12.89
C ALA A 353 -14.42 2.17 -14.17
N ALA A 354 -14.30 1.06 -14.89
CA ALA A 354 -13.62 0.99 -16.19
C ALA A 354 -14.29 1.89 -17.23
N GLN A 355 -15.62 1.84 -17.30
CA GLN A 355 -16.43 2.70 -18.18
C GLN A 355 -16.22 4.18 -17.82
N PHE A 356 -16.29 4.53 -16.54
CA PHE A 356 -16.07 5.91 -16.09
C PHE A 356 -14.69 6.43 -16.50
N ALA A 357 -13.63 5.64 -16.26
CA ALA A 357 -12.26 6.02 -16.61
C ALA A 357 -12.05 6.11 -18.14
N TYR A 358 -12.79 5.30 -18.91
CA TYR A 358 -12.78 5.37 -20.37
C TYR A 358 -13.44 6.66 -20.88
N ASP A 359 -14.60 7.00 -20.35
CA ASP A 359 -15.38 8.19 -20.76
C ASP A 359 -14.76 9.51 -20.26
N ASN A 360 -13.95 9.44 -19.20
CA ASN A 360 -13.25 10.58 -18.60
C ASN A 360 -11.72 10.37 -18.62
N PRO A 361 -11.06 10.68 -19.75
CA PRO A 361 -9.64 10.33 -19.99
C PRO A 361 -8.67 10.84 -18.93
N ASP A 362 -9.00 11.97 -18.28
CA ASP A 362 -8.16 12.59 -17.25
C ASP A 362 -8.49 12.14 -15.83
N ALA A 363 -9.43 11.22 -15.68
CA ALA A 363 -9.81 10.67 -14.38
C ALA A 363 -9.05 9.37 -14.06
N ILE A 364 -9.03 9.04 -12.76
CA ILE A 364 -8.64 7.74 -12.24
C ILE A 364 -9.83 7.17 -11.48
N ALA A 365 -10.20 5.93 -11.74
CA ALA A 365 -11.15 5.20 -10.91
C ALA A 365 -10.40 4.13 -10.10
N ILE A 366 -10.74 3.98 -8.83
CA ILE A 366 -10.14 3.02 -7.90
C ILE A 366 -11.26 2.15 -7.34
N VAL A 367 -11.11 0.85 -7.42
CA VAL A 367 -12.05 -0.12 -6.85
C VAL A 367 -11.33 -1.01 -5.85
N ALA A 368 -11.85 -1.06 -4.63
CA ALA A 368 -11.51 -2.10 -3.67
C ALA A 368 -12.60 -3.17 -3.67
N SER A 369 -12.22 -4.44 -3.76
CA SER A 369 -13.14 -5.57 -3.64
C SER A 369 -13.35 -5.96 -2.18
N GLN A 370 -14.39 -6.74 -1.90
CA GLN A 370 -14.60 -7.32 -0.56
C GLN A 370 -13.46 -8.28 -0.14
N ALA A 371 -12.81 -8.91 -1.12
CA ALA A 371 -11.65 -9.76 -0.88
C ALA A 371 -10.33 -8.97 -0.68
N GLY A 372 -10.39 -7.64 -0.59
CA GLY A 372 -9.22 -6.80 -0.35
C GLY A 372 -8.32 -6.57 -1.58
N ASN A 373 -8.75 -6.98 -2.78
CA ASN A 373 -8.02 -6.64 -4.00
C ASN A 373 -8.33 -5.20 -4.42
N VAL A 374 -7.32 -4.49 -4.88
CA VAL A 374 -7.45 -3.11 -5.37
C VAL A 374 -7.12 -3.05 -6.86
N SER A 375 -7.97 -2.34 -7.62
CA SER A 375 -7.75 -2.11 -9.04
C SER A 375 -7.82 -0.62 -9.35
N PHE A 376 -6.90 -0.14 -10.18
CA PHE A 376 -6.91 1.21 -10.73
C PHE A 376 -7.27 1.17 -12.20
N PHE A 377 -8.06 2.13 -12.63
CA PHE A 377 -8.51 2.28 -14.01
C PHE A 377 -8.19 3.69 -14.47
N THR A 378 -7.53 3.82 -15.60
CA THR A 378 -7.24 5.12 -16.21
C THR A 378 -7.05 4.95 -17.70
N ARG A 379 -7.39 5.95 -18.49
CA ARG A 379 -7.14 5.93 -19.93
C ARG A 379 -5.76 6.51 -20.24
N GLN A 380 -4.95 5.79 -21.01
CA GLN A 380 -3.65 6.28 -21.44
C GLN A 380 -3.83 7.40 -22.51
N SER A 381 -3.20 8.55 -22.26
CA SER A 381 -3.31 9.69 -23.17
C SER A 381 -2.61 9.44 -24.53
N SER A 382 -1.54 8.64 -24.54
CA SER A 382 -0.76 8.34 -25.75
C SER A 382 -1.42 7.35 -26.71
N THR A 383 -2.07 6.31 -26.17
CA THR A 383 -2.66 5.22 -26.96
C THR A 383 -4.18 5.27 -27.02
N GLY A 384 -4.82 6.00 -26.12
CA GLY A 384 -6.27 5.97 -25.92
C GLY A 384 -6.79 4.68 -25.31
N GLU A 385 -5.93 3.69 -25.03
CA GLU A 385 -6.29 2.43 -24.40
C GLU A 385 -6.73 2.65 -22.93
N LEU A 386 -7.69 1.85 -22.46
CA LEU A 386 -7.98 1.76 -21.06
C LEU A 386 -6.91 0.90 -20.36
N LEU A 387 -6.19 1.48 -19.45
CA LEU A 387 -5.24 0.77 -18.60
C LEU A 387 -5.92 0.35 -17.30
N VAL A 388 -5.81 -0.92 -16.99
CA VAL A 388 -6.32 -1.53 -15.76
C VAL A 388 -5.17 -2.14 -14.99
N ILE A 389 -4.93 -1.62 -13.80
CA ILE A 389 -3.88 -2.14 -12.91
C ILE A 389 -4.57 -2.96 -11.83
N GLN A 390 -4.50 -4.27 -11.98
CA GLN A 390 -5.01 -5.23 -10.99
C GLN A 390 -3.95 -5.53 -9.94
N LYS A 391 -4.38 -6.00 -8.75
CA LYS A 391 -3.47 -6.28 -7.64
C LYS A 391 -2.63 -5.05 -7.23
N ALA A 392 -3.22 -3.87 -7.39
CA ALA A 392 -2.55 -2.62 -7.02
C ALA A 392 -2.20 -2.54 -5.53
N GLU A 393 -2.85 -3.36 -4.68
CA GLU A 393 -2.47 -3.52 -3.28
C GLU A 393 -0.98 -3.87 -3.09
N LEU A 394 -0.35 -4.55 -4.04
CA LEU A 394 1.09 -4.84 -4.00
C LEU A 394 1.94 -3.57 -4.09
N ALA A 395 1.49 -2.56 -4.83
CA ALA A 395 2.13 -1.27 -4.92
C ALA A 395 1.76 -0.34 -3.76
N LEU A 396 0.58 -0.56 -3.14
CA LEU A 396 0.07 0.25 -2.03
C LEU A 396 0.75 -0.07 -0.71
N MET A 397 1.38 -1.25 -0.58
CA MET A 397 2.04 -1.70 0.65
C MET A 397 3.38 -0.99 0.91
N TYR A 398 3.44 0.30 0.56
CA TYR A 398 4.48 1.20 1.01
C TYR A 398 4.13 1.67 2.43
N GLU A 399 4.32 0.80 3.40
CA GLU A 399 4.17 1.19 4.78
C GLU A 399 5.43 1.89 5.26
N GLY A 400 5.29 3.16 5.54
CA GLY A 400 6.32 3.95 6.17
C GLY A 400 6.95 5.03 5.30
N ILE A 401 7.54 5.98 5.97
CA ILE A 401 8.28 7.11 5.39
C ILE A 401 9.47 6.63 4.57
N SER A 402 10.09 5.51 4.93
CA SER A 402 11.22 4.94 4.20
C SER A 402 10.91 4.65 2.74
N GLY A 403 9.74 4.11 2.42
CA GLY A 403 9.31 3.90 1.02
C GLY A 403 9.05 5.23 0.29
N ILE A 404 8.45 6.19 0.98
CA ILE A 404 8.18 7.55 0.46
C ILE A 404 9.50 8.26 0.12
N ILE A 405 10.42 8.25 1.05
CA ILE A 405 11.71 8.91 0.94
C ILE A 405 12.55 8.26 -0.16
N TRP A 406 12.56 6.93 -0.22
CA TRP A 406 13.26 6.21 -1.27
C TRP A 406 12.78 6.57 -2.68
N ASN A 407 11.47 6.65 -2.88
CA ASN A 407 10.91 7.04 -4.17
C ASN A 407 11.22 8.49 -4.52
N LEU A 408 11.17 9.39 -3.54
CA LEU A 408 11.60 10.77 -3.69
C LEU A 408 13.08 10.84 -4.11
N PHE A 409 13.94 10.07 -3.47
CA PHE A 409 15.35 9.98 -3.79
C PHE A 409 15.62 9.41 -5.18
N GLN A 410 14.91 8.35 -5.58
CA GLN A 410 15.01 7.78 -6.93
C GLN A 410 14.53 8.75 -8.01
N PHE A 411 13.49 9.52 -7.72
CA PHE A 411 12.98 10.54 -8.63
C PHE A 411 13.97 11.70 -8.78
N LEU A 412 14.51 12.21 -7.68
CA LEU A 412 15.49 13.32 -7.68
C LEU A 412 16.83 12.94 -8.34
N ASN A 413 17.19 11.67 -8.36
CA ASN A 413 18.43 11.21 -9.04
C ASN A 413 18.22 10.87 -10.52
N LYS A 414 16.97 10.86 -11.01
CA LYS A 414 16.66 10.67 -12.45
C LYS A 414 16.40 12.00 -13.18
N THR A 415 16.24 13.09 -12.44
CA THR A 415 16.15 14.47 -12.93
C THR A 415 17.47 15.22 -12.75
#